data_7988a56676b16bf68ffa2b141079ce4b
#
_entry.id   7988a56676b16bf68ffa2b141079ce4b
#
_cell.length_a   1.000
_cell.length_b   1.000
_cell.length_c   1.000
_cell.angle_alpha   90.00
_cell.angle_beta   90.00
_cell.angle_gamma   90.00
#
_symmetry.space_group_name_H-M   'P 1'
#
loop_
_entity.id
_entity.type
_entity.pdbx_description
1 polymer ?
#
loop_
_entity_poly.entity_id
_entity_poly.type
_entity_poly.pdbx_seq_one_letter_code
_entity_poly.pdbx_strand_id
1 'polypeptide(L)'
;ERVLAMAEIGGANQEILKLALLAPEGELSSEEVSATVSSVARYDFETLADALHAGNIAHYARALDGLRGEGESAAGLAWRLGEELAALLRIKRQMGDGRPMDKLFADNRVWRGAQPRYEKALKRLGADRLQAAVLHLARIERASKGAGRGEPWDELLTLGLELLDGTEVPRRVN
;
A
#
# COMPACT_ATOMS: atom_id res chain seq x y z
N GLU A 1 -12.94 19.20 -25.14
CA GLU A 1 -13.86 18.09 -25.56
C GLU A 1 -13.51 16.75 -24.93
N ARG A 2 -12.24 16.34 -24.82
CA ARG A 2 -11.84 15.07 -24.15
C ARG A 2 -12.00 15.10 -22.62
N VAL A 3 -11.89 16.25 -21.99
CA VAL A 3 -12.11 16.42 -20.55
C VAL A 3 -13.59 16.33 -20.18
N LEU A 4 -14.47 16.77 -21.06
CA LEU A 4 -15.93 16.65 -20.87
C LEU A 4 -16.43 15.20 -21.00
N ALA A 5 -15.79 14.38 -21.82
CA ALA A 5 -16.11 12.95 -21.91
C ALA A 5 -15.71 12.13 -20.68
N MET A 6 -14.80 12.64 -19.85
CA MET A 6 -14.43 12.05 -18.54
C MET A 6 -15.32 12.55 -17.39
N ALA A 7 -16.14 13.55 -17.61
CA ALA A 7 -17.07 14.13 -16.62
C ALA A 7 -18.29 13.26 -16.30
N GLU A 8 -18.52 12.17 -17.02
CA GLU A 8 -19.50 11.15 -16.66
C GLU A 8 -19.08 10.27 -15.48
N ILE A 9 -17.82 10.34 -15.06
CA ILE A 9 -17.36 9.74 -13.81
C ILE A 9 -17.55 10.81 -12.73
N GLY A 10 -18.62 10.69 -11.94
CA GLY A 10 -19.12 11.72 -11.00
C GLY A 10 -18.16 12.25 -9.91
N GLY A 11 -16.85 11.94 -10.01
CA GLY A 11 -15.77 12.49 -9.20
C GLY A 11 -14.98 13.61 -9.90
N ALA A 12 -14.81 13.55 -11.22
CA ALA A 12 -13.91 14.47 -11.94
C ALA A 12 -14.36 15.94 -11.87
N ASN A 13 -15.67 16.21 -11.87
CA ASN A 13 -16.20 17.57 -11.76
C ASN A 13 -15.98 18.18 -10.36
N GLN A 14 -16.04 17.38 -9.31
CA GLN A 14 -15.77 17.85 -7.95
C GLN A 14 -14.28 18.12 -7.75
N GLU A 15 -13.41 17.35 -8.38
CA GLU A 15 -11.97 17.52 -8.34
C GLU A 15 -11.54 18.79 -9.10
N ILE A 16 -12.11 19.07 -10.27
CA ILE A 16 -11.88 20.30 -11.03
C ILE A 16 -12.37 21.54 -10.24
N LEU A 17 -13.53 21.45 -9.58
CA LEU A 17 -14.05 22.52 -8.72
C LEU A 17 -13.17 22.77 -7.49
N LYS A 18 -12.64 21.73 -6.86
CA LYS A 18 -11.66 21.86 -5.76
C LYS A 18 -10.38 22.52 -6.23
N LEU A 19 -9.86 22.12 -7.40
CA LEU A 19 -8.68 22.74 -8.00
C LEU A 19 -8.89 24.23 -8.27
N ALA A 20 -10.07 24.59 -8.80
CA ALA A 20 -10.43 25.98 -9.07
C ALA A 20 -10.60 26.83 -7.79
N LEU A 21 -10.99 26.22 -6.67
CA LEU A 21 -11.14 26.90 -5.37
C LEU A 21 -9.81 27.05 -4.60
N LEU A 22 -8.85 26.15 -4.85
CA LEU A 22 -7.56 26.13 -4.15
C LEU A 22 -6.44 26.84 -4.92
N ALA A 23 -6.63 27.08 -6.21
CA ALA A 23 -5.66 27.76 -7.04
C ALA A 23 -5.88 29.28 -6.99
N PRO A 24 -4.83 30.12 -6.82
CA PRO A 24 -4.93 31.55 -7.01
C PRO A 24 -5.32 31.88 -8.46
N GLU A 25 -6.05 32.98 -8.66
CA GLU A 25 -6.39 33.45 -10.03
C GLU A 25 -5.11 33.72 -10.82
N GLY A 26 -4.85 32.94 -11.89
CA GLY A 26 -3.68 33.06 -12.75
C GLY A 26 -3.35 31.80 -13.54
N GLU A 27 -2.26 31.84 -14.30
CA GLU A 27 -1.71 30.69 -14.97
C GLU A 27 -0.95 29.80 -13.97
N LEU A 28 -1.39 28.54 -13.82
CA LEU A 28 -0.70 27.55 -13.01
C LEU A 28 0.50 26.98 -13.76
N SER A 29 1.66 26.96 -13.14
CA SER A 29 2.83 26.26 -13.68
C SER A 29 2.57 24.74 -13.69
N SER A 30 3.27 24.02 -14.58
CA SER A 30 3.21 22.55 -14.65
C SER A 30 3.59 21.90 -13.32
N GLU A 31 4.45 22.54 -12.52
CA GLU A 31 4.87 22.06 -11.20
C GLU A 31 3.79 22.29 -10.15
N GLU A 32 3.09 23.43 -10.17
CA GLU A 32 1.97 23.72 -9.27
C GLU A 32 0.75 22.84 -9.58
N VAL A 33 0.47 22.59 -10.87
CA VAL A 33 -0.55 21.62 -11.30
C VAL A 33 -0.15 20.22 -10.81
N SER A 34 1.10 19.81 -10.98
CA SER A 34 1.60 18.51 -10.53
C SER A 34 1.54 18.37 -9.01
N ALA A 35 1.89 19.41 -8.26
CA ALA A 35 1.80 19.43 -6.78
C ALA A 35 0.34 19.37 -6.31
N THR A 36 -0.56 20.11 -6.96
CA THR A 36 -1.99 20.15 -6.63
C THR A 36 -2.69 18.85 -7.04
N VAL A 37 -2.38 18.30 -8.21
CA VAL A 37 -2.87 16.98 -8.66
C VAL A 37 -2.33 15.86 -7.75
N SER A 38 -1.10 15.97 -7.26
CA SER A 38 -0.54 15.03 -6.28
C SER A 38 -1.22 15.13 -4.91
N SER A 39 -1.74 16.31 -4.53
CA SER A 39 -2.53 16.48 -3.29
C SER A 39 -3.98 15.99 -3.44
N VAL A 40 -4.47 15.83 -4.67
CA VAL A 40 -5.79 15.30 -5.03
C VAL A 40 -5.70 13.83 -5.43
N ALA A 41 -4.48 13.26 -5.53
CA ALA A 41 -4.29 11.85 -5.79
C ALA A 41 -4.98 11.04 -4.68
N ARG A 42 -6.12 10.46 -5.01
CA ARG A 42 -6.84 9.53 -4.15
C ARG A 42 -5.94 8.33 -3.93
N TYR A 43 -5.41 8.19 -2.74
CA TYR A 43 -4.67 7.02 -2.36
C TYR A 43 -5.65 5.88 -2.07
N ASP A 44 -5.43 4.75 -2.72
CA ASP A 44 -6.17 3.53 -2.45
C ASP A 44 -5.24 2.43 -1.93
N PHE A 45 -5.85 1.34 -1.51
CA PHE A 45 -5.08 0.18 -1.04
C PHE A 45 -4.13 -0.37 -2.11
N GLU A 46 -4.51 -0.33 -3.39
CA GLU A 46 -3.69 -0.86 -4.48
C GLU A 46 -2.40 -0.04 -4.61
N THR A 47 -2.50 1.30 -4.52
CA THR A 47 -1.35 2.21 -4.50
C THR A 47 -0.42 1.92 -3.33
N LEU A 48 -0.97 1.71 -2.13
CA LEU A 48 -0.20 1.34 -0.93
C LEU A 48 0.51 0.00 -1.11
N ALA A 49 -0.22 -1.02 -1.57
CA ALA A 49 0.30 -2.36 -1.79
C ALA A 49 1.38 -2.38 -2.89
N ASP A 50 1.16 -1.68 -4.00
CA ASP A 50 2.13 -1.56 -5.08
C ASP A 50 3.44 -0.92 -4.60
N ALA A 51 3.35 0.16 -3.79
CA ALA A 51 4.52 0.81 -3.22
C ALA A 51 5.30 -0.13 -2.27
N LEU A 52 4.58 -0.88 -1.42
CA LEU A 52 5.17 -1.88 -0.52
C LEU A 52 5.88 -3.00 -1.30
N HIS A 53 5.22 -3.57 -2.30
CA HIS A 53 5.77 -4.66 -3.11
C HIS A 53 6.95 -4.21 -3.98
N ALA A 54 6.90 -2.98 -4.50
CA ALA A 54 7.99 -2.39 -5.29
C ALA A 54 9.21 -2.00 -4.45
N GLY A 55 9.07 -1.86 -3.13
CA GLY A 55 10.16 -1.39 -2.28
C GLY A 55 10.30 0.14 -2.25
N ASN A 56 9.26 0.89 -2.57
CA ASN A 56 9.28 2.35 -2.61
C ASN A 56 8.74 2.95 -1.31
N ILE A 57 9.64 3.14 -0.32
CA ILE A 57 9.26 3.65 1.01
C ILE A 57 8.63 5.04 0.97
N ALA A 58 9.16 5.94 0.12
CA ALA A 58 8.64 7.31 0.05
C ALA A 58 7.19 7.33 -0.49
N HIS A 59 6.89 6.45 -1.46
CA HIS A 59 5.54 6.32 -1.99
C HIS A 59 4.61 5.62 -1.00
N TYR A 60 5.09 4.58 -0.33
CA TYR A 60 4.35 3.87 0.72
C TYR A 60 3.95 4.82 1.86
N ALA A 61 4.89 5.62 2.38
CA ALA A 61 4.62 6.57 3.46
C ALA A 61 3.58 7.62 3.06
N ARG A 62 3.68 8.18 1.83
CA ARG A 62 2.68 9.13 1.33
C ARG A 62 1.30 8.50 1.15
N ALA A 63 1.24 7.27 0.61
CA ALA A 63 -0.02 6.55 0.44
C ALA A 63 -0.67 6.23 1.79
N LEU A 64 0.14 5.85 2.78
CA LEU A 64 -0.33 5.56 4.13
C LEU A 64 -0.90 6.83 4.81
N ASP A 65 -0.21 7.96 4.68
CA ASP A 65 -0.66 9.25 5.24
C ASP A 65 -1.94 9.74 4.54
N GLY A 66 -2.01 9.61 3.22
CA GLY A 66 -3.22 9.94 2.45
C GLY A 66 -4.43 9.11 2.88
N LEU A 67 -4.28 7.79 3.00
CA LEU A 67 -5.36 6.90 3.47
C LEU A 67 -5.81 7.23 4.90
N ARG A 68 -4.86 7.58 5.79
CA ARG A 68 -5.17 8.08 7.13
C ARG A 68 -5.99 9.37 7.07
N GLY A 69 -5.59 10.32 6.21
CA GLY A 69 -6.30 11.59 6.00
C GLY A 69 -7.70 11.42 5.41
N GLU A 70 -7.92 10.39 4.61
CA GLU A 70 -9.24 10.03 4.05
C GLU A 70 -10.14 9.28 5.06
N GLY A 71 -9.63 8.98 6.25
CA GLY A 71 -10.39 8.32 7.31
C GLY A 71 -10.46 6.79 7.19
N GLU A 72 -9.55 6.18 6.42
CA GLU A 72 -9.43 4.73 6.32
C GLU A 72 -9.09 4.09 7.68
N SER A 73 -9.51 2.86 7.87
CA SER A 73 -9.25 2.11 9.10
C SER A 73 -7.86 1.45 9.08
N ALA A 74 -7.00 1.80 10.02
CA ALA A 74 -5.71 1.12 10.18
C ALA A 74 -5.86 -0.40 10.38
N ALA A 75 -6.91 -0.86 11.10
CA ALA A 75 -7.22 -2.28 11.25
C ALA A 75 -7.60 -2.93 9.90
N GLY A 76 -8.40 -2.23 9.10
CA GLY A 76 -8.79 -2.69 7.76
C GLY A 76 -7.59 -2.81 6.82
N LEU A 77 -6.69 -1.81 6.84
CA LEU A 77 -5.45 -1.85 6.06
C LEU A 77 -4.52 -2.96 6.53
N ALA A 78 -4.33 -3.13 7.85
CA ALA A 78 -3.51 -4.19 8.41
C ALA A 78 -4.03 -5.58 8.02
N TRP A 79 -5.34 -5.79 8.04
CA TRP A 79 -5.95 -7.04 7.61
C TRP A 79 -5.70 -7.31 6.11
N ARG A 80 -5.97 -6.33 5.23
CA ARG A 80 -5.77 -6.48 3.77
C ARG A 80 -4.31 -6.74 3.41
N LEU A 81 -3.36 -5.99 4.00
CA LEU A 81 -1.93 -6.23 3.83
C LEU A 81 -1.54 -7.61 4.37
N GLY A 82 -2.14 -8.04 5.48
CA GLY A 82 -1.93 -9.37 6.07
C GLY A 82 -2.31 -10.49 5.12
N GLU A 83 -3.45 -10.40 4.46
CA GLU A 83 -3.89 -11.37 3.45
C GLU A 83 -2.90 -11.44 2.26
N GLU A 84 -2.46 -10.29 1.75
CA GLU A 84 -1.49 -10.24 0.65
C GLU A 84 -0.12 -10.81 1.05
N LEU A 85 0.44 -10.39 2.17
CA LEU A 85 1.75 -10.88 2.62
C LEU A 85 1.70 -12.37 3.02
N ALA A 86 0.58 -12.85 3.54
CA ALA A 86 0.37 -14.27 3.79
C ALA A 86 0.30 -15.09 2.49
N ALA A 87 -0.35 -14.56 1.45
CA ALA A 87 -0.34 -15.19 0.14
C ALA A 87 1.07 -15.24 -0.47
N LEU A 88 1.83 -14.13 -0.39
CA LEU A 88 3.24 -14.08 -0.79
C LEU A 88 4.09 -15.11 -0.05
N LEU A 89 3.91 -15.24 1.27
CA LEU A 89 4.63 -16.21 2.09
C LEU A 89 4.33 -17.65 1.66
N ARG A 90 3.04 -17.98 1.43
CA ARG A 90 2.64 -19.31 0.94
C ARG A 90 3.27 -19.62 -0.42
N ILE A 91 3.20 -18.68 -1.38
CA ILE A 91 3.82 -18.83 -2.69
C ILE A 91 5.33 -19.00 -2.57
N LYS A 92 5.99 -18.14 -1.78
CA LYS A 92 7.45 -18.18 -1.59
C LYS A 92 7.93 -19.52 -1.05
N ARG A 93 7.18 -20.15 -0.14
CA ARG A 93 7.49 -21.47 0.40
C ARG A 93 7.31 -22.58 -0.62
N GLN A 94 6.33 -22.45 -1.52
CA GLN A 94 6.01 -23.45 -2.56
C GLN A 94 6.88 -23.31 -3.81
N MET A 95 7.58 -22.20 -4.01
CA MET A 95 8.46 -22.01 -5.18
C MET A 95 9.61 -23.03 -5.25
N GLY A 96 10.03 -23.58 -4.10
CA GLY A 96 11.06 -24.63 -4.04
C GLY A 96 10.64 -25.98 -4.61
N ASP A 97 9.34 -26.20 -4.80
CA ASP A 97 8.78 -27.49 -5.22
C ASP A 97 8.73 -27.66 -6.75
N GLY A 98 9.32 -26.73 -7.52
CA GLY A 98 9.34 -26.77 -9.01
C GLY A 98 7.98 -26.53 -9.65
N ARG A 99 6.99 -26.01 -8.92
CA ARG A 99 5.63 -25.75 -9.43
C ARG A 99 5.62 -24.49 -10.31
N PRO A 100 4.89 -24.48 -11.44
CA PRO A 100 4.74 -23.30 -12.28
C PRO A 100 4.09 -22.13 -11.53
N MET A 101 4.59 -20.91 -11.76
CA MET A 101 4.11 -19.69 -11.09
C MET A 101 2.61 -19.44 -11.30
N ASP A 102 2.11 -19.66 -12.53
CA ASP A 102 0.68 -19.51 -12.85
C ASP A 102 -0.21 -20.35 -11.95
N LYS A 103 0.23 -21.61 -11.66
CA LYS A 103 -0.48 -22.50 -10.77
C LYS A 103 -0.40 -22.04 -9.32
N LEU A 104 0.76 -21.54 -8.87
CA LEU A 104 0.92 -20.96 -7.54
C LEU A 104 0.02 -19.75 -7.34
N PHE A 105 -0.09 -18.86 -8.33
CA PHE A 105 -0.98 -17.71 -8.28
C PHE A 105 -2.45 -18.13 -8.23
N ALA A 106 -2.87 -19.09 -9.06
CA ALA A 106 -4.24 -19.61 -9.08
C ALA A 106 -4.63 -20.24 -7.73
N ASP A 107 -3.78 -21.12 -7.18
CA ASP A 107 -4.01 -21.79 -5.90
C ASP A 107 -4.09 -20.81 -4.72
N ASN A 108 -3.38 -19.66 -4.80
CA ASN A 108 -3.39 -18.60 -3.79
C ASN A 108 -4.37 -17.45 -4.11
N ARG A 109 -5.23 -17.62 -5.14
CA ARG A 109 -6.26 -16.64 -5.55
C ARG A 109 -5.71 -15.27 -5.91
N VAL A 110 -4.48 -15.21 -6.42
CA VAL A 110 -3.89 -13.96 -6.91
C VAL A 110 -4.48 -13.62 -8.26
N TRP A 111 -5.28 -12.55 -8.32
CA TRP A 111 -5.87 -12.14 -9.59
C TRP A 111 -4.82 -11.60 -10.56
N ARG A 112 -5.10 -11.68 -11.86
CA ARG A 112 -4.10 -11.40 -12.91
C ARG A 112 -3.47 -10.00 -12.80
N GLY A 113 -4.25 -8.98 -12.45
CA GLY A 113 -3.75 -7.62 -12.32
C GLY A 113 -2.75 -7.45 -11.17
N ALA A 114 -2.81 -8.26 -10.11
CA ALA A 114 -1.89 -8.21 -8.98
C ALA A 114 -0.60 -9.01 -9.21
N GLN A 115 -0.58 -9.96 -10.15
CA GLN A 115 0.57 -10.85 -10.38
C GLN A 115 1.90 -10.11 -10.60
N PRO A 116 1.98 -9.00 -11.39
CA PRO A 116 3.24 -8.29 -11.58
C PRO A 116 3.83 -7.72 -10.28
N ARG A 117 3.00 -7.23 -9.35
CA ARG A 117 3.49 -6.75 -8.05
C ARG A 117 3.95 -7.90 -7.15
N TYR A 118 3.23 -9.03 -7.18
CA TYR A 118 3.63 -10.24 -6.46
C TYR A 118 4.98 -10.77 -6.93
N GLU A 119 5.23 -10.83 -8.24
CA GLU A 119 6.52 -11.24 -8.80
C GLU A 119 7.67 -10.34 -8.32
N LYS A 120 7.46 -9.01 -8.30
CA LYS A 120 8.46 -8.06 -7.78
C LYS A 120 8.76 -8.33 -6.32
N ALA A 121 7.73 -8.50 -5.49
CA ALA A 121 7.88 -8.79 -4.06
C ALA A 121 8.57 -10.14 -3.82
N LEU A 122 8.20 -11.20 -4.53
CA LEU A 122 8.79 -12.54 -4.41
C LEU A 122 10.28 -12.57 -4.78
N LYS A 123 10.73 -11.72 -5.72
CA LYS A 123 12.15 -11.58 -6.05
C LYS A 123 12.94 -10.90 -4.94
N ARG A 124 12.33 -9.95 -4.24
CA ARG A 124 12.97 -9.09 -3.24
C ARG A 124 12.91 -9.65 -1.83
N LEU A 125 11.78 -10.27 -1.45
CA LEU A 125 11.51 -10.68 -0.07
C LEU A 125 11.77 -12.17 0.15
N GLY A 126 12.51 -12.47 1.21
CA GLY A 126 12.70 -13.83 1.72
C GLY A 126 11.50 -14.30 2.57
N ALA A 127 11.39 -15.63 2.75
CA ALA A 127 10.30 -16.22 3.54
C ALA A 127 10.30 -15.75 5.00
N ASP A 128 11.46 -15.62 5.62
CA ASP A 128 11.58 -15.19 7.03
C ASP A 128 11.08 -13.76 7.23
N ARG A 129 11.42 -12.87 6.29
CA ARG A 129 10.98 -11.48 6.31
C ARG A 129 9.47 -11.36 6.10
N LEU A 130 8.91 -12.11 5.15
CA LEU A 130 7.47 -12.20 4.94
C LEU A 130 6.75 -12.75 6.18
N GLN A 131 7.31 -13.76 6.84
CA GLN A 131 6.75 -14.31 8.07
C GLN A 131 6.75 -13.29 9.21
N ALA A 132 7.85 -12.57 9.41
CA ALA A 132 7.94 -11.52 10.43
C ALA A 132 6.90 -10.41 10.18
N ALA A 133 6.72 -10.00 8.92
CA ALA A 133 5.74 -8.99 8.53
C ALA A 133 4.29 -9.43 8.77
N VAL A 134 3.93 -10.68 8.44
CA VAL A 134 2.61 -11.24 8.73
C VAL A 134 2.33 -11.25 10.23
N LEU A 135 3.31 -11.63 11.04
CA LEU A 135 3.18 -11.60 12.51
C LEU A 135 3.06 -10.16 13.05
N HIS A 136 3.76 -9.20 12.43
CA HIS A 136 3.65 -7.79 12.79
C HIS A 136 2.25 -7.26 12.49
N LEU A 137 1.70 -7.52 11.30
CA LEU A 137 0.33 -7.13 10.94
C LEU A 137 -0.73 -7.71 11.88
N ALA A 138 -0.58 -8.96 12.28
CA ALA A 138 -1.48 -9.57 13.28
C ALA A 138 -1.40 -8.88 14.64
N ARG A 139 -0.26 -8.29 15.01
CA ARG A 139 -0.15 -7.46 16.23
C ARG A 139 -0.85 -6.12 16.07
N ILE A 140 -0.66 -5.46 14.90
CA ILE A 140 -1.33 -4.19 14.58
C ILE A 140 -2.86 -4.36 14.63
N GLU A 141 -3.37 -5.42 14.03
CA GLU A 141 -4.80 -5.73 14.04
C GLU A 141 -5.35 -5.89 15.47
N ARG A 142 -4.62 -6.59 16.34
CA ARG A 142 -4.99 -6.73 17.75
C ARG A 142 -4.93 -5.40 18.51
N ALA A 143 -3.89 -4.59 18.28
CA ALA A 143 -3.74 -3.28 18.91
C ALA A 143 -4.90 -2.35 18.52
N SER A 144 -5.31 -2.38 17.24
CA SER A 144 -6.47 -1.62 16.74
C SER A 144 -7.80 -2.01 17.39
N LYS A 145 -7.89 -3.21 17.96
CA LYS A 145 -9.06 -3.71 18.69
C LYS A 145 -8.94 -3.49 20.22
N GLY A 146 -7.96 -2.70 20.66
CA GLY A 146 -7.73 -2.42 22.09
C GLY A 146 -6.99 -3.52 22.86
N ALA A 147 -6.50 -4.57 22.18
CA ALA A 147 -5.82 -5.71 22.78
C ALA A 147 -4.29 -5.67 22.58
N GLY A 148 -3.69 -4.49 22.44
CA GLY A 148 -2.26 -4.33 22.17
C GLY A 148 -1.72 -2.96 22.58
N ARG A 149 -0.40 -2.77 22.44
CA ARG A 149 0.29 -1.50 22.65
C ARG A 149 0.74 -0.95 21.29
N GLY A 150 0.87 0.37 21.17
CA GLY A 150 1.30 1.08 19.99
C GLY A 150 0.17 1.77 19.25
N GLU A 151 0.51 2.77 18.46
CA GLU A 151 -0.40 3.48 17.59
C GLU A 151 -0.43 2.75 16.23
N PRO A 152 -1.58 2.24 15.77
CA PRO A 152 -1.64 1.36 14.60
C PRO A 152 -1.06 1.95 13.31
N TRP A 153 -1.18 3.25 13.10
CA TRP A 153 -0.64 3.93 11.92
C TRP A 153 0.90 4.01 11.93
N ASP A 154 1.48 4.25 13.12
CA ASP A 154 2.94 4.28 13.29
C ASP A 154 3.53 2.88 13.12
N GLU A 155 2.81 1.86 13.59
CA GLU A 155 3.19 0.46 13.39
C GLU A 155 3.11 0.04 11.91
N LEU A 156 2.11 0.51 11.14
CA LEU A 156 2.03 0.29 9.69
C LEU A 156 3.21 0.95 8.96
N LEU A 157 3.61 2.17 9.36
CA LEU A 157 4.79 2.82 8.81
C LEU A 157 6.06 2.05 9.14
N THR A 158 6.21 1.59 10.37
CA THR A 158 7.34 0.76 10.84
C THR A 158 7.42 -0.54 10.03
N LEU A 159 6.30 -1.21 9.81
CA LEU A 159 6.23 -2.40 8.95
C LEU A 159 6.79 -2.11 7.55
N GLY A 160 6.40 -0.99 6.93
CA GLY A 160 6.93 -0.58 5.63
C GLY A 160 8.43 -0.40 5.67
N LEU A 161 8.97 0.29 6.67
CA LEU A 161 10.41 0.48 6.85
C LEU A 161 11.14 -0.87 7.00
N GLU A 162 10.67 -1.76 7.87
CA GLU A 162 11.25 -3.09 8.07
C GLU A 162 11.30 -3.93 6.79
N LEU A 163 10.25 -3.86 5.96
CA LEU A 163 10.17 -4.59 4.70
C LEU A 163 11.02 -3.97 3.58
N LEU A 164 11.28 -2.67 3.63
CA LEU A 164 11.88 -1.91 2.54
C LEU A 164 13.39 -1.69 2.71
N ASP A 165 13.87 -1.39 3.92
CA ASP A 165 15.27 -1.04 4.17
C ASP A 165 16.22 -2.24 4.31
N GLY A 166 15.71 -3.44 4.48
CA GLY A 166 16.55 -4.61 4.71
C GLY A 166 17.34 -4.60 6.03
N THR A 167 17.23 -3.57 6.82
CA THR A 167 17.80 -3.48 8.16
C THR A 167 16.82 -4.05 9.17
N GLU A 168 17.26 -5.02 9.97
CA GLU A 168 16.53 -5.39 11.19
C GLU A 168 16.49 -4.16 12.10
N VAL A 169 15.33 -3.57 12.27
CA VAL A 169 15.13 -2.58 13.34
C VAL A 169 15.29 -3.35 14.66
N PRO A 170 16.27 -2.99 15.51
CA PRO A 170 16.48 -3.72 16.75
C PRO A 170 15.20 -3.64 17.59
N ARG A 171 14.62 -4.80 17.88
CA ARG A 171 13.45 -4.92 18.75
C ARG A 171 13.79 -4.24 20.08
N ARG A 172 13.14 -3.14 20.40
CA ARG A 172 13.12 -2.66 21.78
C ARG A 172 12.38 -3.73 22.61
N VAL A 173 13.17 -4.57 23.26
CA VAL A 173 12.70 -5.47 24.30
C VAL A 173 12.38 -4.58 25.51
N ASN A 174 11.12 -4.44 25.84
CA ASN A 174 10.66 -3.95 27.14
C ASN A 174 9.80 -5.02 27.77
#